data_4fcca71f9070355bd58b8d43ca7a4464
#
_entry.id   4fcca71f9070355bd58b8d43ca7a4464
#
_cell.length_a   1.000
_cell.length_b   1.000
_cell.length_c   1.000
_cell.angle_alpha   90.00
_cell.angle_beta   90.00
_cell.angle_gamma   90.00
#
_symmetry.space_group_name_H-M   'P 1'
#
loop_
_entity.id
_entity.type
_entity.pdbx_description
1 polymer ?
#
loop_
_entity_poly.entity_id
_entity_poly.type
_entity_poly.pdbx_seq_one_letter_code
_entity_poly.pdbx_strand_id
1 'polypeptide(L)'
;MLFDGISQLTDEQIKTAVLRWLDSSIAYGVSAVFDAGFPEHNGVNERIYACLQELDRQGKLPVYVDGCYVLTQPRKMKEALEGVKRFREKFNTEHMKGHTLKIFMDGTLKIETAAMVTPYVDTGLTGATAFDAEQVSEILKELNEAGLDLHVHTVGEAASRVVLDGVELARKELGDRFRVKVTCAHLWVQDDADLERFAKLGVIANFTPWWHSGNVGGNPIAYWPTFIGEKRAHSMFRCKTMWDSGALVTWSSDEVFYGDFKNWSPYLAMEIGMTRWINEKTRFEEASRTVAAFPPESERMNIEEMILGYTINGAKQLGVEAAKGSITPGKDADFLVFEKDLLTAEHEGFSYNKPSEVFFKGKTIN
;
A
#
# COMPACT_ATOMS: atom_id res chain seq x y z
N MET A 1 -25.85 -3.40 4.07
CA MET A 1 -25.81 -3.54 5.55
C MET A 1 -24.51 -3.05 6.19
N LEU A 2 -23.32 -3.55 5.82
CA LEU A 2 -22.06 -3.04 6.45
C LEU A 2 -21.76 -1.58 6.07
N PHE A 3 -22.00 -1.19 4.84
CA PHE A 3 -21.77 0.15 4.33
C PHE A 3 -22.83 1.17 4.78
N ASP A 4 -24.05 0.75 5.07
CA ASP A 4 -25.10 1.64 5.56
C ASP A 4 -24.78 2.18 6.97
N GLY A 5 -24.08 1.40 7.79
CA GLY A 5 -23.61 1.84 9.11
C GLY A 5 -22.53 2.93 9.05
N ILE A 6 -21.61 2.84 8.08
CA ILE A 6 -20.52 3.82 7.91
C ILE A 6 -21.08 5.18 7.45
N SER A 7 -22.08 5.18 6.58
CA SER A 7 -22.69 6.41 6.06
C SER A 7 -23.48 7.20 7.12
N GLN A 8 -23.80 6.58 8.26
CA GLN A 8 -24.52 7.19 9.38
C GLN A 8 -23.60 7.72 10.49
N LEU A 9 -22.27 7.59 10.35
CA LEU A 9 -21.33 8.11 11.35
C LEU A 9 -21.51 9.64 11.51
N THR A 10 -21.59 10.08 12.76
CA THR A 10 -21.57 11.52 13.07
C THR A 10 -20.17 12.09 12.91
N ASP A 11 -20.02 13.41 12.76
CA ASP A 11 -18.69 14.06 12.67
C ASP A 11 -17.87 13.82 13.94
N GLU A 12 -18.51 13.71 15.11
CA GLU A 12 -17.83 13.39 16.37
C GLU A 12 -17.30 11.96 16.40
N GLN A 13 -18.02 11.01 15.83
CA GLN A 13 -17.56 9.64 15.69
C GLN A 13 -16.38 9.53 14.70
N ILE A 14 -16.47 10.25 13.57
CA ILE A 14 -15.37 10.34 12.61
C ILE A 14 -14.13 10.94 13.28
N LYS A 15 -14.27 12.05 13.99
CA LYS A 15 -13.18 12.70 14.70
C LYS A 15 -12.57 11.77 15.75
N THR A 16 -13.39 11.05 16.52
CA THR A 16 -12.91 10.07 17.49
C THR A 16 -12.08 8.96 16.83
N ALA A 17 -12.54 8.44 15.67
CA ALA A 17 -11.82 7.43 14.93
C ALA A 17 -10.49 7.96 14.37
N VAL A 18 -10.48 9.17 13.81
CA VAL A 18 -9.26 9.84 13.31
C VAL A 18 -8.25 10.05 14.44
N LEU A 19 -8.68 10.50 15.62
CA LEU A 19 -7.78 10.70 16.76
C LEU A 19 -7.17 9.37 17.24
N ARG A 20 -7.94 8.28 17.31
CA ARG A 20 -7.41 6.95 17.65
C ARG A 20 -6.40 6.45 16.63
N TRP A 21 -6.65 6.70 15.35
CA TRP A 21 -5.71 6.37 14.28
C TRP A 21 -4.40 7.17 14.43
N LEU A 22 -4.50 8.47 14.73
CA LEU A 22 -3.33 9.31 14.99
C LEU A 22 -2.52 8.81 16.19
N ASP A 23 -3.18 8.49 17.31
CA ASP A 23 -2.53 7.93 18.50
C ASP A 23 -1.75 6.65 18.16
N SER A 24 -2.36 5.76 17.35
CA SER A 24 -1.68 4.54 16.90
C SER A 24 -0.52 4.83 15.96
N SER A 25 -0.66 5.79 15.04
CA SER A 25 0.41 6.21 14.13
C SER A 25 1.60 6.76 14.89
N ILE A 26 1.36 7.62 15.87
CA ILE A 26 2.40 8.16 16.78
C ILE A 26 3.08 7.03 17.56
N ALA A 27 2.30 6.13 18.16
CA ALA A 27 2.83 5.01 18.95
C ALA A 27 3.77 4.09 18.17
N TYR A 28 3.55 3.97 16.85
CA TYR A 28 4.42 3.21 15.95
C TYR A 28 5.47 4.06 15.23
N GLY A 29 5.46 5.37 15.42
CA GLY A 29 6.40 6.30 14.78
C GLY A 29 6.13 6.53 13.30
N VAL A 30 4.88 6.39 12.86
CA VAL A 30 4.48 6.65 11.48
C VAL A 30 4.28 8.15 11.29
N SER A 31 5.13 8.81 10.51
CA SER A 31 5.08 10.26 10.25
C SER A 31 4.58 10.63 8.86
N ALA A 32 4.35 9.64 7.97
CA ALA A 32 3.78 9.86 6.64
C ALA A 32 3.02 8.63 6.18
N VAL A 33 1.85 8.83 5.57
CA VAL A 33 1.00 7.76 5.07
C VAL A 33 0.43 8.08 3.70
N PHE A 34 0.19 7.04 2.91
CA PHE A 34 -0.72 7.06 1.77
C PHE A 34 -2.05 6.46 2.21
N ASP A 35 -3.11 7.24 2.15
CA ASP A 35 -4.47 6.73 2.32
C ASP A 35 -4.97 6.25 0.95
N ALA A 36 -4.99 4.93 0.75
CA ALA A 36 -5.44 4.30 -0.48
C ALA A 36 -6.96 4.42 -0.71
N GLY A 37 -7.65 5.12 0.19
CA GLY A 37 -9.06 5.44 0.10
C GLY A 37 -9.98 4.25 0.30
N PHE A 38 -11.21 4.56 0.54
CA PHE A 38 -12.31 3.61 0.64
C PHE A 38 -13.36 3.95 -0.42
N PRO A 39 -14.09 2.99 -1.00
CA PRO A 39 -15.19 3.29 -1.91
C PRO A 39 -16.14 4.31 -1.28
N GLU A 40 -16.38 5.42 -1.97
CA GLU A 40 -17.15 6.53 -1.43
C GLU A 40 -18.59 6.13 -1.10
N HIS A 41 -19.01 6.39 0.11
CA HIS A 41 -20.37 6.19 0.60
C HIS A 41 -20.87 7.46 1.29
N ASN A 42 -21.81 8.13 0.66
CA ASN A 42 -22.53 9.30 1.21
C ASN A 42 -21.64 10.40 1.79
N GLY A 43 -20.50 10.68 1.15
CA GLY A 43 -19.61 11.77 1.53
C GLY A 43 -18.73 11.48 2.76
N VAL A 44 -18.63 10.23 3.23
CA VAL A 44 -17.84 9.90 4.45
C VAL A 44 -16.35 10.18 4.24
N ASN A 45 -15.79 9.81 3.09
CA ASN A 45 -14.38 10.09 2.79
C ASN A 45 -14.09 11.60 2.85
N GLU A 46 -14.90 12.41 2.20
CA GLU A 46 -14.73 13.87 2.26
C GLU A 46 -14.83 14.41 3.69
N ARG A 47 -15.66 13.83 4.55
CA ARG A 47 -15.77 14.23 5.96
C ARG A 47 -14.55 13.84 6.78
N ILE A 48 -13.95 12.67 6.49
CA ILE A 48 -12.69 12.25 7.09
C ILE A 48 -11.58 13.23 6.71
N TYR A 49 -11.43 13.54 5.42
CA TYR A 49 -10.43 14.49 4.96
C TYR A 49 -10.67 15.91 5.48
N ALA A 50 -11.91 16.34 5.62
CA ALA A 50 -12.24 17.63 6.24
C ALA A 50 -11.83 17.66 7.73
N CYS A 51 -11.99 16.55 8.45
CA CYS A 51 -11.52 16.43 9.83
C CYS A 51 -10.00 16.51 9.92
N LEU A 52 -9.27 15.78 9.08
CA LEU A 52 -7.81 15.83 9.00
C LEU A 52 -7.31 17.23 8.66
N GLN A 53 -7.93 17.89 7.69
CA GLN A 53 -7.60 19.26 7.28
C GLN A 53 -7.80 20.26 8.43
N GLU A 54 -8.86 20.11 9.22
CA GLU A 54 -9.08 20.98 10.39
C GLU A 54 -8.04 20.73 11.47
N LEU A 55 -7.66 19.48 11.72
CA LEU A 55 -6.56 19.14 12.64
C LEU A 55 -5.22 19.74 12.17
N ASP A 56 -4.95 19.71 10.86
CA ASP A 56 -3.74 20.30 10.30
C ASP A 56 -3.72 21.84 10.48
N ARG A 57 -4.81 22.52 10.19
CA ARG A 57 -4.94 23.98 10.42
C ARG A 57 -4.75 24.37 11.89
N GLN A 58 -5.12 23.48 12.81
CA GLN A 58 -4.91 23.65 14.25
C GLN A 58 -3.49 23.30 14.71
N GLY A 59 -2.62 22.81 13.83
CA GLY A 59 -1.29 22.30 14.17
C GLY A 59 -1.30 21.01 14.99
N LYS A 60 -2.36 20.21 14.86
CA LYS A 60 -2.61 18.97 15.61
C LYS A 60 -2.52 17.70 14.73
N LEU A 61 -2.00 17.81 13.52
CA LEU A 61 -1.78 16.69 12.61
C LEU A 61 -0.28 16.39 12.48
N PRO A 62 0.31 15.55 13.35
CA PRO A 62 1.75 15.23 13.31
C PRO A 62 2.06 14.08 12.35
N VAL A 63 1.31 13.97 11.26
CA VAL A 63 1.46 12.96 10.23
C VAL A 63 1.18 13.60 8.87
N TYR A 64 2.06 13.38 7.91
CA TYR A 64 1.79 13.75 6.53
C TYR A 64 0.82 12.73 5.91
N VAL A 65 -0.28 13.20 5.32
CA VAL A 65 -1.29 12.35 4.69
C VAL A 65 -1.36 12.66 3.20
N ASP A 66 -1.05 11.69 2.37
CA ASP A 66 -1.36 11.72 0.95
C ASP A 66 -2.61 10.90 0.69
N GLY A 67 -3.69 11.58 0.32
CA GLY A 67 -5.00 10.95 0.07
C GLY A 67 -5.25 10.69 -1.40
N CYS A 68 -6.25 9.89 -1.70
CA CYS A 68 -6.65 9.59 -3.06
C CYS A 68 -8.14 9.80 -3.31
N TYR A 69 -8.47 10.02 -4.58
CA TYR A 69 -9.82 9.92 -5.08
C TYR A 69 -10.06 8.54 -5.68
N VAL A 70 -11.06 7.82 -5.18
CA VAL A 70 -11.31 6.42 -5.57
C VAL A 70 -12.30 6.35 -6.73
N LEU A 71 -11.90 5.73 -7.83
CA LEU A 71 -12.81 5.33 -8.90
C LEU A 71 -13.58 4.07 -8.49
N THR A 72 -14.88 4.18 -8.33
CA THR A 72 -15.73 3.06 -7.91
C THR A 72 -16.25 2.19 -9.06
N GLN A 73 -16.31 2.74 -10.28
CA GLN A 73 -16.82 2.05 -11.46
C GLN A 73 -16.10 2.53 -12.73
N PRO A 74 -15.56 1.63 -13.58
CA PRO A 74 -14.81 2.02 -14.78
C PRO A 74 -15.54 3.01 -15.69
N ARG A 75 -16.86 2.87 -15.87
CA ARG A 75 -17.69 3.78 -16.68
C ARG A 75 -17.72 5.23 -16.20
N LYS A 76 -17.30 5.49 -14.93
CA LYS A 76 -17.24 6.82 -14.32
C LYS A 76 -15.84 7.46 -14.40
N MET A 77 -14.95 6.96 -15.26
CA MET A 77 -13.58 7.46 -15.35
C MET A 77 -13.51 8.97 -15.58
N LYS A 78 -14.31 9.52 -16.50
CA LYS A 78 -14.31 10.97 -16.75
C LYS A 78 -14.73 11.79 -15.52
N GLU A 79 -15.72 11.30 -14.78
CA GLU A 79 -16.15 11.93 -13.52
C GLU A 79 -15.04 11.83 -12.44
N ALA A 80 -14.32 10.72 -12.42
CA ALA A 80 -13.23 10.50 -11.47
C ALA A 80 -12.02 11.39 -11.76
N LEU A 81 -11.66 11.59 -13.02
CA LEU A 81 -10.59 12.53 -13.42
C LEU A 81 -10.89 13.98 -13.01
N GLU A 82 -12.13 14.42 -13.18
CA GLU A 82 -12.56 15.72 -12.65
C GLU A 82 -12.68 15.70 -11.11
N GLY A 83 -13.08 14.57 -10.55
CA GLY A 83 -13.17 14.36 -9.10
C GLY A 83 -11.83 14.52 -8.41
N VAL A 84 -10.78 13.89 -8.90
CA VAL A 84 -9.44 13.97 -8.29
C VAL A 84 -8.83 15.38 -8.39
N LYS A 85 -9.11 16.12 -9.47
CA LYS A 85 -8.69 17.53 -9.59
C LYS A 85 -9.33 18.39 -8.49
N ARG A 86 -10.67 18.27 -8.32
CA ARG A 86 -11.40 18.97 -7.25
C ARG A 86 -10.95 18.54 -5.85
N PHE A 87 -10.68 17.24 -5.67
CA PHE A 87 -10.19 16.69 -4.41
C PHE A 87 -8.85 17.30 -4.02
N ARG A 88 -7.90 17.38 -4.97
CA ARG A 88 -6.61 18.04 -4.78
C ARG A 88 -6.76 19.51 -4.39
N GLU A 89 -7.65 20.25 -5.05
CA GLU A 89 -7.88 21.66 -4.73
C GLU A 89 -8.48 21.86 -3.33
N LYS A 90 -9.38 20.96 -2.94
CA LYS A 90 -10.09 21.03 -1.66
C LYS A 90 -9.22 20.62 -0.47
N PHE A 91 -8.41 19.58 -0.62
CA PHE A 91 -7.66 18.94 0.47
C PHE A 91 -6.14 19.07 0.28
N ASN A 92 -5.66 20.30 0.14
CA ASN A 92 -4.24 20.61 0.05
C ASN A 92 -3.87 21.59 1.18
N THR A 93 -3.13 21.09 2.16
CA THR A 93 -2.63 21.86 3.32
C THR A 93 -1.16 21.58 3.52
N GLU A 94 -0.57 22.01 4.65
CA GLU A 94 0.85 21.78 4.92
C GLU A 94 1.19 20.28 5.00
N HIS A 95 0.34 19.51 5.71
CA HIS A 95 0.59 18.08 5.94
C HIS A 95 -0.40 17.17 5.20
N MET A 96 -1.23 17.71 4.31
CA MET A 96 -2.15 16.92 3.51
C MET A 96 -2.03 17.23 2.03
N LYS A 97 -2.06 16.19 1.22
CA LYS A 97 -2.25 16.27 -0.23
C LYS A 97 -3.30 15.25 -0.68
N GLY A 98 -3.93 15.53 -1.81
CA GLY A 98 -4.89 14.63 -2.44
C GLY A 98 -4.69 14.67 -3.95
N HIS A 99 -3.59 14.09 -4.45
CA HIS A 99 -3.24 14.20 -5.86
C HIS A 99 -3.16 12.86 -6.60
N THR A 100 -3.68 11.81 -6.00
CA THR A 100 -3.64 10.46 -6.56
C THR A 100 -5.04 9.97 -6.94
N LEU A 101 -5.17 9.41 -8.14
CA LEU A 101 -6.34 8.64 -8.53
C LEU A 101 -6.13 7.18 -8.11
N LYS A 102 -7.06 6.59 -7.38
CA LYS A 102 -7.09 5.16 -7.05
C LYS A 102 -8.05 4.42 -7.96
N ILE A 103 -7.58 3.35 -8.59
CA ILE A 103 -8.41 2.43 -9.36
C ILE A 103 -8.22 0.99 -8.89
N PHE A 104 -9.21 0.15 -9.16
CA PHE A 104 -9.15 -1.30 -8.98
C PHE A 104 -9.05 -1.93 -10.36
N MET A 105 -7.90 -2.55 -10.67
CA MET A 105 -7.72 -3.22 -11.95
C MET A 105 -8.40 -4.59 -11.98
N ASP A 106 -8.37 -5.28 -10.85
CA ASP A 106 -8.99 -6.60 -10.66
C ASP A 106 -9.58 -6.74 -9.26
N GLY A 107 -9.98 -7.95 -8.90
CA GLY A 107 -10.49 -8.32 -7.59
C GLY A 107 -9.49 -9.13 -6.78
N THR A 108 -9.95 -10.22 -6.14
CA THR A 108 -9.15 -11.04 -5.22
C THR A 108 -9.10 -12.51 -5.64
N LEU A 109 -8.06 -13.23 -5.20
CA LEU A 109 -7.90 -14.66 -5.53
C LEU A 109 -9.02 -15.51 -4.96
N LYS A 110 -9.44 -15.22 -3.72
CA LYS A 110 -10.33 -16.08 -2.94
C LYS A 110 -11.73 -16.27 -3.56
N ILE A 111 -12.18 -15.29 -4.32
CA ILE A 111 -13.46 -15.32 -5.05
C ILE A 111 -13.23 -15.30 -6.57
N GLU A 112 -12.02 -15.61 -7.02
CA GLU A 112 -11.60 -15.78 -8.42
C GLU A 112 -11.89 -14.57 -9.33
N THR A 113 -11.83 -13.38 -8.75
CA THR A 113 -11.97 -12.11 -9.46
C THR A 113 -10.64 -11.42 -9.73
N ALA A 114 -9.53 -11.93 -9.20
CA ALA A 114 -8.19 -11.50 -9.61
C ALA A 114 -7.94 -11.92 -11.06
N ALA A 115 -7.37 -11.01 -11.86
CA ALA A 115 -7.15 -11.24 -13.28
C ALA A 115 -5.86 -12.05 -13.50
N MET A 116 -6.03 -13.26 -14.01
CA MET A 116 -4.98 -14.25 -14.18
C MET A 116 -4.61 -14.45 -15.65
N VAL A 117 -3.33 -14.61 -15.95
CA VAL A 117 -2.85 -15.04 -17.28
C VAL A 117 -3.13 -16.53 -17.50
N THR A 118 -2.83 -17.33 -16.48
CA THR A 118 -3.14 -18.75 -16.47
C THR A 118 -4.41 -18.98 -15.66
N PRO A 119 -5.42 -19.73 -16.19
CA PRO A 119 -6.68 -19.92 -15.50
C PRO A 119 -6.56 -20.48 -14.07
N TYR A 120 -7.57 -20.24 -13.25
CA TYR A 120 -7.77 -20.92 -11.97
C TYR A 120 -7.92 -22.42 -12.18
N VAL A 121 -7.37 -23.20 -11.26
CA VAL A 121 -7.27 -24.68 -11.42
C VAL A 121 -8.63 -25.36 -11.30
N ASP A 122 -9.46 -24.87 -10.40
CA ASP A 122 -10.74 -25.48 -10.05
C ASP A 122 -11.89 -25.08 -10.99
N THR A 123 -11.92 -23.84 -11.47
CA THR A 123 -13.01 -23.33 -12.30
C THR A 123 -12.65 -23.13 -13.76
N GLY A 124 -11.34 -22.99 -14.07
CA GLY A 124 -10.89 -22.64 -15.43
C GLY A 124 -11.15 -21.17 -15.82
N LEU A 125 -11.64 -20.35 -14.90
CA LEU A 125 -11.82 -18.91 -15.12
C LEU A 125 -10.49 -18.16 -15.06
N THR A 126 -10.44 -16.93 -15.57
CA THR A 126 -9.25 -16.07 -15.53
C THR A 126 -9.47 -14.77 -14.76
N GLY A 127 -10.69 -14.55 -14.24
CA GLY A 127 -11.04 -13.20 -13.77
C GLY A 127 -11.09 -12.20 -14.94
N ALA A 128 -11.09 -10.91 -14.61
CA ALA A 128 -11.09 -9.86 -15.63
C ALA A 128 -10.41 -8.59 -15.11
N THR A 129 -9.79 -7.83 -16.02
CA THR A 129 -9.31 -6.49 -15.76
C THR A 129 -10.40 -5.45 -16.02
N ALA A 130 -10.41 -4.38 -15.22
CA ALA A 130 -11.36 -3.27 -15.35
C ALA A 130 -11.12 -2.41 -16.62
N PHE A 131 -9.87 -2.40 -17.10
CA PHE A 131 -9.40 -1.64 -18.25
C PHE A 131 -8.45 -2.48 -19.08
N ASP A 132 -8.32 -2.17 -20.36
CA ASP A 132 -7.23 -2.63 -21.24
C ASP A 132 -6.03 -1.66 -21.17
N ALA A 133 -4.93 -2.03 -21.86
CA ALA A 133 -3.69 -1.28 -21.85
C ALA A 133 -3.82 0.11 -22.49
N GLU A 134 -4.58 0.22 -23.57
CA GLU A 134 -4.88 1.46 -24.26
C GLU A 134 -5.64 2.42 -23.36
N GLN A 135 -6.65 1.92 -22.66
CA GLN A 135 -7.42 2.73 -21.68
C GLN A 135 -6.54 3.19 -20.52
N VAL A 136 -5.66 2.34 -19.99
CA VAL A 136 -4.69 2.74 -18.97
C VAL A 136 -3.75 3.82 -19.52
N SER A 137 -3.27 3.69 -20.75
CA SER A 137 -2.43 4.72 -21.38
C SER A 137 -3.15 6.06 -21.49
N GLU A 138 -4.43 6.08 -21.90
CA GLU A 138 -5.23 7.32 -21.97
C GLU A 138 -5.39 7.95 -20.58
N ILE A 139 -5.74 7.16 -19.57
CA ILE A 139 -5.83 7.63 -18.18
C ILE A 139 -4.50 8.28 -17.74
N LEU A 140 -3.37 7.62 -18.02
CA LEU A 140 -2.05 8.14 -17.65
C LEU A 140 -1.72 9.45 -18.36
N LYS A 141 -2.11 9.63 -19.61
CA LYS A 141 -1.90 10.88 -20.34
C LYS A 141 -2.70 12.03 -19.72
N GLU A 142 -3.96 11.80 -19.38
CA GLU A 142 -4.79 12.81 -18.71
C GLU A 142 -4.27 13.16 -17.31
N LEU A 143 -3.83 12.17 -16.54
CA LEU A 143 -3.21 12.38 -15.23
C LEU A 143 -1.88 13.15 -15.37
N ASN A 144 -1.07 12.85 -16.39
CA ASN A 144 0.19 13.55 -16.66
C ASN A 144 -0.04 15.04 -16.95
N GLU A 145 -1.04 15.37 -17.77
CA GLU A 145 -1.41 16.77 -18.05
C GLU A 145 -1.89 17.52 -16.79
N ALA A 146 -2.58 16.80 -15.91
CA ALA A 146 -3.09 17.35 -14.67
C ALA A 146 -2.06 17.40 -13.53
N GLY A 147 -0.88 16.76 -13.68
CA GLY A 147 0.12 16.61 -12.62
C GLY A 147 -0.38 15.77 -11.46
N LEU A 148 -1.05 14.65 -11.76
CA LEU A 148 -1.65 13.70 -10.83
C LEU A 148 -0.98 12.34 -10.95
N ASP A 149 -1.04 11.54 -9.88
CA ASP A 149 -0.48 10.19 -9.80
C ASP A 149 -1.56 9.11 -9.86
N LEU A 150 -1.15 7.86 -10.10
CA LEU A 150 -2.04 6.70 -10.20
C LEU A 150 -1.66 5.62 -9.19
N HIS A 151 -2.62 5.17 -8.40
CA HIS A 151 -2.48 4.00 -7.53
C HIS A 151 -3.47 2.91 -7.95
N VAL A 152 -2.98 1.71 -8.19
CA VAL A 152 -3.74 0.61 -8.80
C VAL A 152 -3.76 -0.61 -7.89
N HIS A 153 -4.94 -1.11 -7.57
CA HIS A 153 -5.07 -2.44 -6.97
C HIS A 153 -4.81 -3.50 -8.06
N THR A 154 -3.83 -4.35 -7.84
CA THR A 154 -3.42 -5.42 -8.75
C THR A 154 -3.05 -6.67 -7.94
N VAL A 155 -3.86 -7.72 -8.03
CA VAL A 155 -3.65 -8.99 -7.33
C VAL A 155 -3.12 -10.07 -8.27
N GLY A 156 -3.75 -10.25 -9.40
CA GLY A 156 -3.35 -11.24 -10.40
C GLY A 156 -2.32 -10.73 -11.40
N GLU A 157 -1.60 -11.68 -12.02
CA GLU A 157 -0.55 -11.37 -12.99
C GLU A 157 -1.04 -10.61 -14.22
N ALA A 158 -2.27 -10.85 -14.69
CA ALA A 158 -2.82 -10.13 -15.84
C ALA A 158 -3.15 -8.68 -15.50
N ALA A 159 -3.54 -8.37 -14.26
CA ALA A 159 -3.83 -7.01 -13.83
C ALA A 159 -2.57 -6.14 -13.87
N SER A 160 -1.48 -6.60 -13.27
CA SER A 160 -0.20 -5.87 -13.31
C SER A 160 0.36 -5.76 -14.72
N ARG A 161 0.25 -6.80 -15.55
CA ARG A 161 0.67 -6.79 -16.96
C ARG A 161 -0.02 -5.68 -17.74
N VAL A 162 -1.35 -5.58 -17.65
CA VAL A 162 -2.11 -4.52 -18.34
C VAL A 162 -1.68 -3.12 -17.90
N VAL A 163 -1.40 -2.92 -16.61
CA VAL A 163 -0.87 -1.63 -16.13
C VAL A 163 0.50 -1.34 -16.72
N LEU A 164 1.41 -2.33 -16.72
CA LEU A 164 2.76 -2.16 -17.29
C LEU A 164 2.72 -1.87 -18.79
N ASP A 165 1.84 -2.55 -19.54
CA ASP A 165 1.63 -2.32 -20.97
C ASP A 165 1.10 -0.89 -21.21
N GLY A 166 0.12 -0.44 -20.43
CA GLY A 166 -0.39 0.93 -20.50
C GLY A 166 0.65 2.00 -20.17
N VAL A 167 1.52 1.76 -19.18
CA VAL A 167 2.66 2.64 -18.87
C VAL A 167 3.64 2.70 -20.03
N GLU A 168 3.95 1.55 -20.64
CA GLU A 168 4.86 1.48 -21.80
C GLU A 168 4.30 2.26 -22.99
N LEU A 169 3.02 2.14 -23.29
CA LEU A 169 2.32 2.90 -24.34
C LEU A 169 2.38 4.42 -24.03
N ALA A 170 2.02 4.83 -22.82
CA ALA A 170 2.05 6.24 -22.43
C ALA A 170 3.47 6.83 -22.50
N ARG A 171 4.49 6.09 -22.04
CA ARG A 171 5.89 6.52 -22.13
C ARG A 171 6.39 6.62 -23.57
N LYS A 172 5.95 5.73 -24.45
CA LYS A 172 6.28 5.79 -25.87
C LYS A 172 5.75 7.07 -26.52
N GLU A 173 4.57 7.53 -26.14
CA GLU A 173 3.96 8.74 -26.68
C GLU A 173 4.50 10.04 -26.04
N LEU A 174 4.67 10.06 -24.72
CA LEU A 174 5.04 11.24 -23.96
C LEU A 174 6.57 11.43 -23.85
N GLY A 175 7.35 10.34 -23.96
CA GLY A 175 8.81 10.37 -23.79
C GLY A 175 9.20 10.97 -22.44
N ASP A 176 10.16 11.91 -22.48
CA ASP A 176 10.66 12.60 -21.27
C ASP A 176 9.63 13.51 -20.59
N ARG A 177 8.45 13.69 -21.15
CA ARG A 177 7.35 14.44 -20.51
C ARG A 177 6.52 13.60 -19.55
N PHE A 178 6.69 12.28 -19.54
CA PHE A 178 5.97 11.41 -18.63
C PHE A 178 6.45 11.65 -17.18
N ARG A 179 5.53 12.04 -16.30
CA ARG A 179 5.81 12.38 -14.88
C ARG A 179 4.95 11.63 -13.88
N VAL A 180 3.92 10.92 -14.33
CA VAL A 180 3.00 10.21 -13.45
C VAL A 180 3.74 9.15 -12.66
N LYS A 181 3.64 9.17 -11.34
CA LYS A 181 4.02 8.04 -10.51
C LYS A 181 2.90 7.01 -10.54
N VAL A 182 3.24 5.81 -10.95
CA VAL A 182 2.30 4.68 -11.00
C VAL A 182 2.70 3.68 -9.94
N THR A 183 1.77 3.38 -9.03
CA THR A 183 1.95 2.37 -7.98
C THR A 183 1.00 1.20 -8.23
N CYS A 184 1.54 0.00 -8.38
CA CYS A 184 0.79 -1.25 -8.33
C CYS A 184 0.83 -1.80 -6.90
N ALA A 185 -0.34 -2.03 -6.31
CA ALA A 185 -0.46 -2.50 -4.93
C ALA A 185 -0.89 -3.96 -4.86
N HIS A 186 -0.47 -4.62 -3.80
CA HIS A 186 -0.75 -6.01 -3.41
C HIS A 186 0.14 -7.04 -4.10
N LEU A 187 0.12 -7.13 -5.43
CA LEU A 187 1.04 -7.95 -6.25
C LEU A 187 1.17 -9.40 -5.74
N TRP A 188 0.02 -10.07 -5.49
CA TRP A 188 0.03 -11.41 -4.90
C TRP A 188 0.61 -12.45 -5.82
N VAL A 189 0.18 -12.47 -7.08
CA VAL A 189 0.68 -13.39 -8.09
C VAL A 189 1.26 -12.58 -9.24
N GLN A 190 2.50 -12.92 -9.64
CA GLN A 190 3.20 -12.19 -10.69
C GLN A 190 3.82 -13.18 -11.68
N ASP A 191 3.79 -12.83 -12.95
CA ASP A 191 4.49 -13.57 -13.99
C ASP A 191 5.97 -13.17 -14.02
N ASP A 192 6.88 -14.13 -14.13
CA ASP A 192 8.32 -13.88 -14.17
C ASP A 192 8.72 -12.91 -15.29
N ALA A 193 7.97 -12.90 -16.42
CA ALA A 193 8.23 -12.01 -17.55
C ALA A 193 7.99 -10.52 -17.23
N ASP A 194 7.22 -10.22 -16.18
CA ASP A 194 6.86 -8.84 -15.83
C ASP A 194 7.69 -8.25 -14.68
N LEU A 195 8.41 -9.08 -13.90
CA LEU A 195 9.10 -8.63 -12.69
C LEU A 195 10.10 -7.50 -12.95
N GLU A 196 10.96 -7.64 -13.97
CA GLU A 196 11.95 -6.61 -14.32
C GLU A 196 11.32 -5.35 -14.95
N ARG A 197 10.11 -5.47 -15.49
CA ARG A 197 9.42 -4.34 -16.14
C ARG A 197 9.08 -3.23 -15.14
N PHE A 198 8.85 -3.56 -13.86
CA PHE A 198 8.63 -2.56 -12.82
C PHE A 198 9.81 -1.59 -12.74
N ALA A 199 11.04 -2.10 -12.66
CA ALA A 199 12.26 -1.27 -12.66
C ALA A 199 12.42 -0.50 -13.97
N LYS A 200 12.28 -1.16 -15.11
CA LYS A 200 12.48 -0.56 -16.45
C LYS A 200 11.50 0.56 -16.74
N LEU A 201 10.24 0.42 -16.29
CA LEU A 201 9.17 1.39 -16.50
C LEU A 201 9.04 2.39 -15.36
N GLY A 202 9.79 2.23 -14.26
CA GLY A 202 9.68 3.07 -13.08
C GLY A 202 8.32 2.97 -12.37
N VAL A 203 7.67 1.80 -12.45
CA VAL A 203 6.43 1.51 -11.73
C VAL A 203 6.78 1.08 -10.31
N ILE A 204 6.09 1.65 -9.33
CA ILE A 204 6.32 1.36 -7.91
C ILE A 204 5.60 0.06 -7.56
N ALA A 205 6.32 -0.86 -6.93
CA ALA A 205 5.77 -2.11 -6.43
C ALA A 205 5.45 -1.97 -4.93
N ASN A 206 4.17 -1.88 -4.59
CA ASN A 206 3.74 -1.75 -3.21
C ASN A 206 3.19 -3.08 -2.69
N PHE A 207 3.80 -3.59 -1.65
CA PHE A 207 3.40 -4.84 -1.00
C PHE A 207 2.87 -4.62 0.40
N THR A 208 2.12 -5.60 0.88
CA THR A 208 1.58 -5.67 2.25
C THR A 208 2.21 -6.83 2.99
N PRO A 209 3.38 -6.65 3.64
CA PRO A 209 4.19 -7.78 4.13
C PRO A 209 3.49 -8.66 5.15
N TRP A 210 2.54 -8.16 5.94
CA TRP A 210 1.83 -9.00 6.88
C TRP A 210 1.00 -10.12 6.21
N TRP A 211 0.69 -9.99 4.91
CA TRP A 211 0.08 -11.06 4.11
C TRP A 211 1.10 -12.08 3.58
N HIS A 212 2.40 -11.77 3.61
CA HIS A 212 3.43 -12.67 3.10
C HIS A 212 3.62 -13.95 3.93
N SER A 213 2.97 -14.06 5.06
CA SER A 213 2.83 -15.33 5.78
C SER A 213 1.81 -16.27 5.12
N GLY A 214 1.10 -15.78 4.10
CA GLY A 214 0.03 -16.49 3.41
C GLY A 214 -1.21 -16.68 4.27
N ASN A 215 -1.22 -16.14 5.46
CA ASN A 215 -2.27 -16.46 6.40
C ASN A 215 -3.10 -15.27 6.84
N VAL A 216 -4.33 -15.32 6.42
CA VAL A 216 -5.43 -14.76 7.16
C VAL A 216 -6.41 -15.91 7.42
N GLY A 217 -6.20 -16.67 8.50
CA GLY A 217 -7.16 -17.64 9.01
C GLY A 217 -7.04 -19.10 8.54
N GLY A 218 -5.84 -19.70 8.52
CA GLY A 218 -5.71 -21.11 8.24
C GLY A 218 -4.32 -21.58 7.81
N ASN A 219 -4.23 -22.74 7.18
CA ASN A 219 -2.98 -23.22 6.60
C ASN A 219 -2.85 -22.73 5.15
N PRO A 220 -2.14 -21.64 4.89
CA PRO A 220 -2.11 -20.98 3.59
C PRO A 220 -1.36 -21.77 2.53
N ILE A 221 -0.35 -22.56 2.96
CA ILE A 221 0.44 -23.39 2.05
C ILE A 221 -0.44 -24.47 1.40
N ALA A 222 -1.42 -25.00 2.13
CA ALA A 222 -2.33 -26.01 1.60
C ALA A 222 -3.53 -25.41 0.84
N TYR A 223 -3.81 -24.11 1.03
CA TYR A 223 -5.00 -23.47 0.50
C TYR A 223 -4.82 -22.93 -0.93
N TRP A 224 -3.78 -22.13 -1.16
CA TRP A 224 -3.59 -21.47 -2.44
C TRP A 224 -3.34 -22.41 -3.63
N PRO A 225 -2.65 -23.56 -3.48
CA PRO A 225 -2.50 -24.53 -4.55
C PRO A 225 -3.82 -24.99 -5.17
N THR A 226 -4.91 -25.04 -4.38
CA THR A 226 -6.22 -25.47 -4.87
C THR A 226 -6.84 -24.48 -5.86
N PHE A 227 -6.51 -23.20 -5.77
CA PHE A 227 -7.01 -22.16 -6.64
C PHE A 227 -6.11 -21.88 -7.84
N ILE A 228 -4.80 -21.73 -7.56
CA ILE A 228 -3.84 -21.23 -8.56
C ILE A 228 -2.77 -22.26 -8.94
N GLY A 229 -2.82 -23.47 -8.37
CA GLY A 229 -1.84 -24.54 -8.60
C GLY A 229 -0.53 -24.34 -7.82
N GLU A 230 0.20 -25.41 -7.62
CA GLU A 230 1.41 -25.48 -6.78
C GLU A 230 2.47 -24.43 -7.16
N LYS A 231 2.80 -24.35 -8.46
CA LYS A 231 3.88 -23.46 -8.92
C LYS A 231 3.59 -21.99 -8.56
N ARG A 232 2.40 -21.48 -8.85
CA ARG A 232 2.04 -20.08 -8.57
C ARG A 232 1.91 -19.84 -7.08
N ALA A 233 1.28 -20.78 -6.34
CA ALA A 233 1.13 -20.68 -4.90
C ALA A 233 2.49 -20.61 -4.18
N HIS A 234 3.50 -21.34 -4.68
CA HIS A 234 4.85 -21.33 -4.13
C HIS A 234 5.74 -20.21 -4.69
N SER A 235 5.19 -19.28 -5.46
CA SER A 235 5.90 -18.11 -5.99
C SER A 235 5.13 -16.81 -5.77
N MET A 236 4.28 -16.74 -4.75
CA MET A 236 3.55 -15.53 -4.40
C MET A 236 4.43 -14.48 -3.72
N PHE A 237 4.03 -13.20 -3.87
CA PHE A 237 4.69 -12.06 -3.21
C PHE A 237 6.17 -11.95 -3.55
N ARG A 238 6.50 -11.70 -4.82
CA ARG A 238 7.85 -11.62 -5.39
C ARG A 238 8.59 -10.32 -5.05
N CYS A 239 8.48 -9.87 -3.79
CA CYS A 239 9.00 -8.58 -3.35
C CYS A 239 10.53 -8.48 -3.37
N LYS A 240 11.24 -9.56 -2.97
CA LYS A 240 12.71 -9.59 -3.01
C LYS A 240 13.23 -9.61 -4.44
N THR A 241 12.63 -10.43 -5.30
CA THR A 241 12.99 -10.47 -6.72
C THR A 241 12.79 -9.11 -7.38
N MET A 242 11.68 -8.40 -7.11
CA MET A 242 11.46 -7.05 -7.64
C MET A 242 12.44 -6.04 -7.05
N TRP A 243 12.77 -6.13 -5.77
CA TRP A 243 13.79 -5.30 -5.14
C TRP A 243 15.15 -5.48 -5.83
N ASP A 244 15.58 -6.72 -5.99
CA ASP A 244 16.87 -7.06 -6.61
C ASP A 244 16.95 -6.65 -8.10
N SER A 245 15.80 -6.56 -8.80
CA SER A 245 15.72 -6.02 -10.15
C SER A 245 15.89 -4.50 -10.23
N GLY A 246 15.91 -3.81 -9.07
CA GLY A 246 16.00 -2.36 -8.97
C GLY A 246 14.67 -1.63 -9.01
N ALA A 247 13.53 -2.34 -8.87
CA ALA A 247 12.24 -1.70 -8.73
C ALA A 247 12.14 -0.92 -7.41
N LEU A 248 11.41 0.18 -7.41
CA LEU A 248 11.08 0.90 -6.19
C LEU A 248 10.02 0.09 -5.44
N VAL A 249 10.43 -0.63 -4.41
CA VAL A 249 9.54 -1.42 -3.54
C VAL A 249 9.20 -0.62 -2.31
N THR A 250 7.91 -0.62 -1.94
CA THR A 250 7.36 0.05 -0.76
C THR A 250 6.45 -0.87 0.03
N TRP A 251 6.24 -0.57 1.29
CA TRP A 251 5.44 -1.38 2.19
C TRP A 251 4.19 -0.65 2.65
N SER A 252 3.11 -1.40 2.80
CA SER A 252 1.82 -0.91 3.31
C SER A 252 1.22 -1.88 4.32
N SER A 253 0.24 -1.42 5.05
CA SER A 253 -0.54 -2.27 5.96
C SER A 253 -1.77 -2.85 5.29
N ASP A 254 -2.33 -2.14 4.30
CA ASP A 254 -3.67 -2.39 3.77
C ASP A 254 -4.69 -2.60 4.91
N GLU A 255 -4.54 -1.83 5.97
CA GLU A 255 -5.41 -1.90 7.13
C GLU A 255 -6.68 -1.14 6.82
N VAL A 256 -7.75 -1.87 6.61
CA VAL A 256 -9.08 -1.33 6.34
C VAL A 256 -9.89 -1.20 7.62
N PHE A 257 -9.24 -1.33 8.84
CA PHE A 257 -9.93 -1.09 10.01
C PHE A 257 -10.68 -2.17 10.75
N TYR A 258 -10.88 -2.28 11.88
CA TYR A 258 -12.02 -2.63 12.75
C TYR A 258 -11.64 -2.56 14.24
N GLY A 259 -11.00 -1.47 14.64
CA GLY A 259 -10.79 -1.18 16.06
C GLY A 259 -9.55 -1.81 16.68
N ASP A 260 -8.82 -2.61 15.93
CA ASP A 260 -7.54 -3.14 16.37
C ASP A 260 -6.43 -2.74 15.38
N PHE A 261 -5.79 -1.60 15.63
CA PHE A 261 -4.68 -1.07 14.84
C PHE A 261 -3.36 -1.87 14.96
N LYS A 262 -3.41 -3.10 15.45
CA LYS A 262 -2.23 -3.92 15.58
C LYS A 262 -1.64 -4.32 14.22
N ASN A 263 -2.46 -4.57 13.16
CA ASN A 263 -1.99 -4.81 11.79
C ASN A 263 -1.37 -3.57 11.14
N TRP A 264 -1.64 -2.41 11.71
CA TRP A 264 -1.02 -1.15 11.35
C TRP A 264 0.48 -1.11 11.69
N SER A 265 0.94 -1.98 12.61
CA SER A 265 2.32 -1.97 13.06
C SER A 265 3.32 -2.28 11.94
N PRO A 266 4.21 -1.35 11.57
CA PRO A 266 5.27 -1.63 10.61
C PRO A 266 6.23 -2.71 11.12
N TYR A 267 6.40 -2.85 12.43
CA TYR A 267 7.30 -3.84 13.02
C TYR A 267 6.79 -5.27 12.85
N LEU A 268 5.47 -5.48 12.92
CA LEU A 268 4.85 -6.77 12.57
C LEU A 268 5.07 -7.09 11.08
N ALA A 269 4.83 -6.12 10.23
CA ALA A 269 5.04 -6.28 8.80
C ALA A 269 6.52 -6.54 8.45
N MET A 270 7.47 -5.87 9.15
CA MET A 270 8.90 -6.13 9.01
C MET A 270 9.26 -7.56 9.44
N GLU A 271 8.77 -8.02 10.60
CA GLU A 271 8.99 -9.40 11.06
C GLU A 271 8.54 -10.40 10.00
N ILE A 272 7.34 -10.25 9.47
CA ILE A 272 6.80 -11.15 8.46
C ILE A 272 7.56 -11.01 7.12
N GLY A 273 7.93 -9.81 6.72
CA GLY A 273 8.74 -9.58 5.53
C GLY A 273 10.10 -10.31 5.60
N MET A 274 10.71 -10.37 6.78
CA MET A 274 11.99 -11.04 7.01
C MET A 274 11.86 -12.55 7.21
N THR A 275 10.76 -13.03 7.77
CA THR A 275 10.59 -14.45 8.14
C THR A 275 9.65 -15.21 7.20
N ARG A 276 8.70 -14.54 6.56
CA ARG A 276 7.53 -15.07 5.85
C ARG A 276 6.67 -15.99 6.74
N TRP A 277 6.66 -15.69 8.01
CA TRP A 277 6.01 -16.48 9.03
C TRP A 277 5.39 -15.59 10.11
N ILE A 278 4.25 -16.01 10.67
CA ILE A 278 3.64 -15.37 11.82
C ILE A 278 3.99 -16.21 13.05
N ASN A 279 4.71 -15.62 14.00
CA ASN A 279 5.04 -16.24 15.27
C ASN A 279 3.76 -16.42 16.11
N GLU A 280 3.63 -17.58 16.79
CA GLU A 280 2.50 -17.88 17.69
C GLU A 280 2.33 -16.85 18.83
N LYS A 281 3.40 -16.17 19.20
CA LYS A 281 3.40 -15.11 20.22
C LYS A 281 2.91 -13.77 19.69
N THR A 282 2.92 -13.59 18.38
CA THR A 282 2.44 -12.39 17.72
C THR A 282 0.98 -12.57 17.34
N ARG A 283 0.03 -12.39 18.27
CA ARG A 283 -1.25 -11.83 18.00
C ARG A 283 -2.43 -12.66 17.47
N PHE A 284 -2.24 -13.75 16.74
CA PHE A 284 -3.31 -14.60 16.24
C PHE A 284 -3.27 -15.95 16.94
N GLU A 285 -3.57 -15.96 18.23
CA GLU A 285 -3.51 -17.18 19.07
C GLU A 285 -4.31 -18.36 18.50
N GLU A 286 -5.32 -18.10 17.67
CA GLU A 286 -6.17 -19.14 17.08
C GLU A 286 -5.86 -19.49 15.63
N ALA A 287 -5.23 -18.60 14.86
CA ALA A 287 -5.08 -18.73 13.40
C ALA A 287 -3.68 -19.17 12.93
N SER A 288 -2.67 -19.07 13.78
CA SER A 288 -1.26 -19.07 13.34
C SER A 288 -0.47 -20.32 13.69
N ARG A 289 -1.07 -21.47 13.67
CA ARG A 289 -0.31 -22.73 13.69
C ARG A 289 0.27 -23.06 12.31
N THR A 290 0.89 -22.09 11.64
CA THR A 290 1.69 -22.40 10.47
C THR A 290 3.04 -22.93 10.93
N VAL A 291 3.27 -24.18 10.65
CA VAL A 291 4.47 -24.91 11.07
C VAL A 291 5.67 -24.56 10.20
N ALA A 292 5.50 -23.77 9.14
CA ALA A 292 6.55 -23.41 8.18
C ALA A 292 6.35 -22.00 7.62
N ALA A 293 7.46 -21.37 7.22
CA ALA A 293 7.45 -20.12 6.48
C ALA A 293 6.71 -20.27 5.14
N PHE A 294 5.99 -19.24 4.74
CA PHE A 294 5.31 -19.22 3.44
C PHE A 294 6.35 -19.18 2.30
N PRO A 295 6.27 -20.09 1.32
CA PRO A 295 7.23 -20.13 0.23
C PRO A 295 7.10 -18.97 -0.76
N PRO A 296 8.16 -18.68 -1.54
CA PRO A 296 9.50 -19.23 -1.38
C PRO A 296 10.32 -18.44 -0.34
N GLU A 297 11.21 -19.14 0.37
CA GLU A 297 12.07 -18.47 1.35
C GLU A 297 13.03 -17.46 0.73
N SER A 298 13.34 -17.61 -0.56
CA SER A 298 14.17 -16.66 -1.31
C SER A 298 13.56 -15.25 -1.42
N GLU A 299 12.26 -15.11 -1.13
CA GLU A 299 11.57 -13.79 -1.11
C GLU A 299 11.58 -13.14 0.28
N ARG A 300 12.35 -13.67 1.24
CA ARG A 300 12.60 -12.99 2.51
C ARG A 300 13.42 -11.73 2.28
N MET A 301 12.99 -10.65 2.91
CA MET A 301 13.72 -9.38 2.92
C MET A 301 14.71 -9.37 4.08
N ASN A 302 15.74 -8.55 4.01
CA ASN A 302 16.56 -8.22 5.18
C ASN A 302 16.04 -6.98 5.89
N ILE A 303 16.56 -6.70 7.07
CA ILE A 303 16.11 -5.58 7.91
C ILE A 303 16.35 -4.21 7.25
N GLU A 304 17.46 -4.02 6.54
CA GLU A 304 17.77 -2.76 5.87
C GLU A 304 16.78 -2.50 4.73
N GLU A 305 16.46 -3.52 3.94
CA GLU A 305 15.46 -3.44 2.86
C GLU A 305 14.06 -3.10 3.42
N MET A 306 13.70 -3.71 4.56
CA MET A 306 12.43 -3.39 5.23
C MET A 306 12.41 -1.93 5.71
N ILE A 307 13.47 -1.45 6.37
CA ILE A 307 13.58 -0.06 6.83
C ILE A 307 13.55 0.90 5.63
N LEU A 308 14.31 0.65 4.58
CA LEU A 308 14.34 1.51 3.39
C LEU A 308 12.98 1.60 2.70
N GLY A 309 12.23 0.48 2.61
CA GLY A 309 10.90 0.45 2.02
C GLY A 309 9.87 1.25 2.82
N TYR A 310 9.95 1.26 4.15
CA TYR A 310 9.12 2.07 5.03
C TYR A 310 9.56 3.53 5.15
N THR A 311 10.77 3.88 4.76
CA THR A 311 11.32 5.23 4.94
C THR A 311 11.52 5.95 3.60
N ILE A 312 12.72 5.89 3.02
CA ILE A 312 13.04 6.67 1.82
C ILE A 312 12.24 6.22 0.59
N ASN A 313 11.94 4.93 0.44
CA ASN A 313 11.14 4.47 -0.68
C ASN A 313 9.67 4.90 -0.53
N GLY A 314 9.11 4.79 0.68
CA GLY A 314 7.79 5.34 0.99
C GLY A 314 7.72 6.84 0.71
N ALA A 315 8.72 7.60 1.13
CA ALA A 315 8.80 9.04 0.85
C ALA A 315 8.85 9.35 -0.67
N LYS A 316 9.58 8.53 -1.46
CA LYS A 316 9.59 8.65 -2.93
C LYS A 316 8.21 8.36 -3.54
N GLN A 317 7.50 7.36 -3.04
CA GLN A 317 6.13 7.07 -3.48
C GLN A 317 5.23 8.29 -3.24
N LEU A 318 5.30 8.90 -2.06
CA LEU A 318 4.52 10.07 -1.68
C LEU A 318 5.02 11.38 -2.33
N GLY A 319 6.19 11.38 -2.98
CA GLY A 319 6.81 12.58 -3.55
C GLY A 319 7.28 13.60 -2.51
N VAL A 320 7.66 13.13 -1.34
CA VAL A 320 8.15 13.96 -0.22
C VAL A 320 9.61 13.65 0.14
N GLU A 321 10.31 12.88 -0.68
CA GLU A 321 11.69 12.45 -0.44
C GLU A 321 12.68 13.59 -0.31
N ALA A 322 12.37 14.76 -0.83
CA ALA A 322 13.18 15.97 -0.63
C ALA A 322 13.14 16.47 0.83
N ALA A 323 12.02 16.20 1.54
CA ALA A 323 11.80 16.65 2.90
C ALA A 323 11.83 15.51 3.93
N LYS A 324 11.57 14.26 3.55
CA LYS A 324 11.35 13.13 4.46
C LYS A 324 12.08 11.86 4.03
N GLY A 325 12.02 10.82 4.86
CA GLY A 325 12.45 9.46 4.54
C GLY A 325 13.93 9.15 4.76
N SER A 326 14.74 10.12 5.16
CA SER A 326 16.15 9.88 5.56
C SER A 326 16.65 10.97 6.49
N ILE A 327 17.60 10.63 7.36
CA ILE A 327 18.30 11.57 8.25
C ILE A 327 19.41 12.22 7.40
N THR A 328 19.07 13.35 6.77
CA THR A 328 19.97 14.09 5.89
C THR A 328 19.83 15.60 6.17
N PRO A 329 20.91 16.40 6.24
CA PRO A 329 20.81 17.83 6.42
C PRO A 329 19.88 18.50 5.40
N GLY A 330 18.99 19.36 5.88
CA GLY A 330 18.01 20.06 5.07
C GLY A 330 16.64 19.40 4.96
N LYS A 331 16.48 18.18 5.48
CA LYS A 331 15.18 17.53 5.62
C LYS A 331 14.53 17.80 6.96
N ASP A 332 13.23 17.52 7.05
CA ASP A 332 12.49 17.55 8.32
C ASP A 332 13.16 16.60 9.33
N ALA A 333 13.22 17.01 10.58
CA ALA A 333 13.74 16.18 11.65
C ALA A 333 12.65 15.19 12.13
N ASP A 334 12.25 14.28 11.25
CA ASP A 334 11.36 13.16 11.53
C ASP A 334 12.23 11.93 11.79
N PHE A 335 12.33 11.48 13.02
CA PHE A 335 13.12 10.30 13.36
C PHE A 335 12.59 9.61 14.62
N LEU A 336 13.00 8.36 14.77
CA LEU A 336 12.62 7.49 15.89
C LEU A 336 13.87 7.14 16.68
N VAL A 337 13.74 7.10 18.00
CA VAL A 337 14.77 6.59 18.90
C VAL A 337 14.33 5.24 19.45
N PHE A 338 15.23 4.27 19.45
CA PHE A 338 15.01 2.94 20.01
C PHE A 338 16.04 2.66 21.09
N GLU A 339 15.65 1.94 22.13
CA GLU A 339 16.58 1.52 23.19
C GLU A 339 17.56 0.43 22.73
N LYS A 340 17.19 -0.29 21.66
CA LYS A 340 18.00 -1.37 21.08
C LYS A 340 18.33 -1.06 19.62
N ASP A 341 19.48 -1.55 19.17
CA ASP A 341 19.87 -1.50 17.77
C ASP A 341 18.99 -2.46 16.96
N LEU A 342 18.11 -1.89 16.11
CA LEU A 342 17.22 -2.69 15.27
C LEU A 342 17.95 -3.51 14.21
N LEU A 343 19.14 -3.07 13.76
CA LEU A 343 19.91 -3.79 12.72
C LEU A 343 20.50 -5.10 13.24
N THR A 344 20.63 -5.23 14.56
CA THR A 344 21.14 -6.44 15.22
C THR A 344 20.04 -7.24 15.93
N ALA A 345 18.79 -6.77 15.85
CA ALA A 345 17.67 -7.44 16.50
C ALA A 345 17.36 -8.80 15.83
N GLU A 346 16.96 -9.77 16.65
CA GLU A 346 16.44 -11.03 16.14
C GLU A 346 15.17 -10.79 15.29
N HIS A 347 15.05 -11.51 14.19
CA HIS A 347 13.89 -11.38 13.31
C HIS A 347 12.61 -11.86 13.99
N GLU A 348 12.67 -12.97 14.75
CA GLU A 348 11.55 -13.45 15.54
C GLU A 348 11.31 -12.53 16.75
N GLY A 349 10.09 -12.04 16.89
CA GLY A 349 9.74 -11.08 17.94
C GLY A 349 10.08 -9.64 17.60
N PHE A 350 10.50 -9.35 16.37
CA PHE A 350 10.73 -7.99 15.90
C PHE A 350 9.48 -7.10 16.02
N SER A 351 8.30 -7.68 15.93
CA SER A 351 6.99 -7.03 16.10
C SER A 351 6.77 -6.37 17.47
N TYR A 352 7.55 -6.76 18.49
CA TYR A 352 7.49 -6.16 19.82
C TYR A 352 8.29 -4.87 19.95
N ASN A 353 9.10 -4.50 18.94
CA ASN A 353 9.84 -3.24 18.99
C ASN A 353 8.87 -2.05 18.94
N LYS A 354 9.22 -1.02 19.71
CA LYS A 354 8.54 0.27 19.73
C LYS A 354 9.58 1.35 19.89
N PRO A 355 9.40 2.51 19.26
CA PRO A 355 10.26 3.65 19.54
C PRO A 355 10.07 4.11 20.97
N SER A 356 11.16 4.48 21.64
CA SER A 356 11.13 5.15 22.96
C SER A 356 10.79 6.63 22.80
N GLU A 357 11.22 7.25 21.69
CA GLU A 357 10.88 8.63 21.36
C GLU A 357 10.56 8.76 19.88
N VAL A 358 9.54 9.57 19.57
CA VAL A 358 9.10 9.90 18.21
C VAL A 358 9.22 11.40 18.00
N PHE A 359 9.96 11.77 16.96
CA PHE A 359 10.14 13.18 16.57
C PHE A 359 9.45 13.46 15.26
N PHE A 360 8.66 14.53 15.22
CA PHE A 360 8.06 15.09 14.03
C PHE A 360 8.45 16.56 13.91
N LYS A 361 9.13 16.91 12.82
CA LYS A 361 9.71 18.25 12.59
C LYS A 361 10.53 18.76 13.79
N GLY A 362 11.32 17.88 14.38
CA GLY A 362 12.19 18.18 15.51
C GLY A 362 11.50 18.35 16.87
N LYS A 363 10.22 18.05 16.96
CA LYS A 363 9.47 18.06 18.22
C LYS A 363 9.11 16.64 18.64
N THR A 364 9.33 16.30 19.90
CA THR A 364 8.83 15.05 20.48
C THR A 364 7.30 15.08 20.52
N ILE A 365 6.66 14.00 20.08
CA ILE A 365 5.20 13.91 19.93
C ILE A 365 4.56 12.75 20.72
N ASN A 366 5.34 11.90 21.42
CA ASN A 366 4.88 10.80 22.27
C ASN A 366 5.29 11.02 23.73
#